data_fd29d266723d9ba7bafee64ff35daea9
#
_entry.id   fd29d266723d9ba7bafee64ff35daea9
#
_cell.length_a   1.000
_cell.length_b   1.000
_cell.length_c   1.000
_cell.angle_alpha   90.00
_cell.angle_beta   90.00
_cell.angle_gamma   90.00
#
_symmetry.space_group_name_H-M   'P 1'
#
loop_
_entity.id
_entity.type
_entity.pdbx_description
1 polymer ?
#
loop_
_entity_poly.entity_id
_entity_poly.type
_entity_poly.pdbx_seq_one_letter_code
_entity_poly.pdbx_strand_id
1 'polypeptide(L)'
;ISVVIDIATDKASQALGGFRKSVNEAEGFTGKLKAGVGSLGSTFTSFISSPAGAATAVSAVGAAAFAAVDKFASLGLEVGKLSDATGLSTEEASRWTEVGGDLGLTADTTAGLIEKMTQNLGKTPDKFKAMGIEVQHAADGTADMNATLLGAIDRLHQIKDPTARAAAAAQLFGKSWSDASELIAQGADQVKKKLGEVADVKVLSESDVADARE
;
A
#
# COMPACT_ATOMS: atom_id res chain seq x y z
N ILE A 1 34.57 -27.82 -13.43
CA ILE A 1 33.85 -26.96 -12.48
C ILE A 1 33.25 -25.75 -13.22
N SER A 2 33.95 -25.08 -14.14
CA SER A 2 33.45 -23.93 -14.89
C SER A 2 32.21 -24.22 -15.73
N VAL A 3 32.12 -25.37 -16.41
CA VAL A 3 30.98 -25.75 -17.28
C VAL A 3 29.68 -25.91 -16.50
N VAL A 4 29.72 -26.36 -15.25
CA VAL A 4 28.53 -26.54 -14.42
C VAL A 4 27.99 -25.18 -13.94
N ILE A 5 28.85 -24.21 -13.71
CA ILE A 5 28.47 -22.85 -13.29
C ILE A 5 27.82 -22.11 -14.46
N ASP A 6 28.37 -22.21 -15.69
CA ASP A 6 27.79 -21.58 -16.89
C ASP A 6 26.37 -22.09 -17.20
N ILE A 7 26.14 -23.41 -17.15
CA ILE A 7 24.82 -24.01 -17.39
C ILE A 7 23.80 -23.55 -16.33
N ALA A 8 24.22 -23.40 -15.07
CA ALA A 8 23.35 -22.92 -14.00
C ALA A 8 22.99 -21.43 -14.19
N THR A 9 23.95 -20.64 -14.66
CA THR A 9 23.76 -19.18 -14.90
C THR A 9 22.84 -18.94 -16.11
N ASP A 10 22.99 -19.71 -17.20
CA ASP A 10 22.13 -19.62 -18.39
C ASP A 10 20.69 -20.02 -18.09
N LYS A 11 20.47 -21.11 -17.34
CA LYS A 11 19.14 -21.52 -16.91
C LYS A 11 18.49 -20.54 -15.94
N ALA A 12 19.23 -19.95 -15.03
CA ALA A 12 18.74 -18.90 -14.15
C ALA A 12 18.36 -17.64 -14.94
N SER A 13 19.15 -17.26 -15.94
CA SER A 13 18.86 -16.12 -16.82
C SER A 13 17.61 -16.35 -17.68
N GLN A 14 17.43 -17.57 -18.23
CA GLN A 14 16.22 -17.94 -18.95
C GLN A 14 14.99 -17.98 -18.06
N ALA A 15 15.11 -18.48 -16.81
CA ALA A 15 14.04 -18.50 -15.83
C ALA A 15 13.60 -17.07 -15.44
N LEU A 16 14.56 -16.16 -15.22
CA LEU A 16 14.28 -14.75 -14.98
C LEU A 16 13.65 -14.05 -16.19
N GLY A 17 14.05 -14.40 -17.40
CA GLY A 17 13.43 -13.92 -18.64
C GLY A 17 11.98 -14.36 -18.78
N GLY A 18 11.69 -15.64 -18.51
CA GLY A 18 10.34 -16.20 -18.49
C GLY A 18 9.47 -15.56 -17.41
N PHE A 19 10.01 -15.38 -16.20
CA PHE A 19 9.34 -14.69 -15.11
C PHE A 19 8.96 -13.24 -15.47
N ARG A 20 9.91 -12.46 -16.00
CA ARG A 20 9.64 -11.08 -16.44
C ARG A 20 8.56 -11.02 -17.51
N LYS A 21 8.57 -11.94 -18.48
CA LYS A 21 7.57 -12.01 -19.53
C LYS A 21 6.18 -12.32 -18.95
N SER A 22 6.06 -13.33 -18.09
CA SER A 22 4.80 -13.73 -17.47
C SER A 22 4.22 -12.63 -16.56
N VAL A 23 5.08 -11.90 -15.83
CA VAL A 23 4.65 -10.77 -14.99
C VAL A 23 4.18 -9.59 -15.85
N ASN A 24 4.83 -9.32 -16.97
CA ASN A 24 4.44 -8.21 -17.85
C ASN A 24 3.17 -8.49 -18.67
N GLU A 25 2.88 -9.76 -18.96
CA GLU A 25 1.69 -10.17 -19.72
C GLU A 25 0.45 -10.41 -18.84
N ALA A 26 0.61 -10.43 -17.51
CA ALA A 26 -0.49 -10.66 -16.58
C ALA A 26 -1.28 -9.37 -16.33
N GLU A 27 -2.61 -9.46 -16.40
CA GLU A 27 -3.51 -8.36 -16.04
C GLU A 27 -3.67 -8.26 -14.52
N GLY A 28 -3.52 -7.05 -13.98
CA GLY A 28 -3.64 -6.77 -12.56
C GLY A 28 -2.46 -7.25 -11.70
N PHE A 29 -2.42 -6.82 -10.45
CA PHE A 29 -1.34 -7.20 -9.52
C PHE A 29 -1.44 -8.67 -9.10
N THR A 30 -2.65 -9.15 -8.81
CA THR A 30 -2.91 -10.56 -8.46
C THR A 30 -2.58 -11.49 -9.62
N GLY A 31 -2.93 -11.11 -10.86
CA GLY A 31 -2.53 -11.85 -12.07
C GLY A 31 -1.01 -11.88 -12.22
N LYS A 32 -0.33 -10.76 -12.00
CA LYS A 32 1.14 -10.66 -12.02
C LYS A 32 1.79 -11.52 -10.93
N LEU A 33 1.21 -11.54 -9.73
CA LEU A 33 1.70 -12.38 -8.64
C LEU A 33 1.46 -13.87 -8.91
N LYS A 34 0.25 -14.27 -9.32
CA LYS A 34 -0.08 -15.66 -9.72
C LYS A 34 0.78 -16.15 -10.88
N ALA A 35 0.97 -15.33 -11.91
CA ALA A 35 1.83 -15.66 -13.05
C ALA A 35 3.30 -15.76 -12.63
N GLY A 36 3.76 -14.88 -11.76
CA GLY A 36 5.10 -14.91 -11.21
C GLY A 36 5.37 -16.16 -10.36
N VAL A 37 4.47 -16.46 -9.42
CA VAL A 37 4.56 -17.67 -8.58
C VAL A 37 4.40 -18.95 -9.39
N GLY A 38 3.47 -19.00 -10.37
CA GLY A 38 3.27 -20.14 -11.25
C GLY A 38 4.48 -20.39 -12.15
N SER A 39 5.06 -19.34 -12.73
CA SER A 39 6.27 -19.42 -13.56
C SER A 39 7.49 -19.86 -12.75
N LEU A 40 7.66 -19.33 -11.53
CA LEU A 40 8.70 -19.77 -10.60
C LEU A 40 8.48 -21.23 -10.18
N GLY A 41 7.22 -21.63 -9.89
CA GLY A 41 6.88 -22.99 -9.50
C GLY A 41 7.23 -24.02 -10.57
N SER A 42 6.89 -23.79 -11.84
CA SER A 42 7.21 -24.70 -12.94
C SER A 42 8.71 -24.79 -13.24
N THR A 43 9.41 -23.66 -13.22
CA THR A 43 10.86 -23.61 -13.40
C THR A 43 11.59 -24.25 -12.23
N PHE A 44 11.05 -24.06 -11.03
CA PHE A 44 11.60 -24.62 -9.81
C PHE A 44 11.39 -26.15 -9.73
N THR A 45 10.22 -26.65 -10.13
CA THR A 45 9.97 -28.09 -10.22
C THR A 45 10.97 -28.76 -11.20
N SER A 46 11.28 -28.10 -12.31
CA SER A 46 12.28 -28.59 -13.26
C SER A 46 13.71 -28.56 -12.68
N PHE A 47 14.02 -27.58 -11.84
CA PHE A 47 15.33 -27.45 -11.19
C PHE A 47 15.52 -28.49 -10.07
N ILE A 48 14.51 -28.73 -9.22
CA ILE A 48 14.58 -29.73 -8.13
C ILE A 48 14.56 -31.17 -8.64
N SER A 49 14.05 -31.38 -9.85
CA SER A 49 14.11 -32.69 -10.51
C SER A 49 15.51 -33.00 -11.04
N SER A 50 16.45 -32.08 -10.97
CA SER A 50 17.86 -32.30 -11.35
C SER A 50 18.70 -32.73 -10.12
N PRO A 51 19.66 -33.67 -10.28
CA PRO A 51 20.48 -34.17 -9.17
C PRO A 51 21.29 -33.08 -8.44
N ALA A 52 21.49 -31.89 -9.06
CA ALA A 52 22.25 -30.80 -8.48
C ALA A 52 21.40 -29.79 -7.71
N GLY A 53 20.07 -29.80 -7.88
CA GLY A 53 19.15 -28.82 -7.30
C GLY A 53 18.45 -29.25 -6.01
N ALA A 54 18.51 -30.56 -5.69
CA ALA A 54 17.66 -31.13 -4.64
C ALA A 54 18.03 -30.75 -3.20
N ALA A 55 19.19 -30.20 -2.93
CA ALA A 55 19.67 -30.08 -1.55
C ALA A 55 19.62 -28.67 -0.92
N THR A 56 19.54 -27.58 -1.67
CA THR A 56 19.83 -26.24 -1.09
C THR A 56 18.93 -25.07 -1.47
N ALA A 57 18.07 -25.21 -2.49
CA ALA A 57 17.28 -24.05 -3.00
C ALA A 57 15.79 -24.08 -2.67
N VAL A 58 15.26 -25.23 -2.23
CA VAL A 58 13.80 -25.47 -2.09
C VAL A 58 13.17 -24.63 -0.98
N SER A 59 13.87 -24.45 0.14
CA SER A 59 13.29 -23.81 1.31
C SER A 59 13.23 -22.28 1.20
N ALA A 60 14.21 -21.64 0.56
CA ALA A 60 14.30 -20.19 0.56
C ALA A 60 13.35 -19.53 -0.46
N VAL A 61 13.25 -20.06 -1.69
CA VAL A 61 12.37 -19.48 -2.72
C VAL A 61 10.90 -19.79 -2.45
N GLY A 62 10.60 -21.01 -2.01
CA GLY A 62 9.25 -21.38 -1.59
C GLY A 62 8.76 -20.54 -0.42
N ALA A 63 9.59 -20.40 0.62
CA ALA A 63 9.25 -19.57 1.78
C ALA A 63 9.08 -18.09 1.41
N ALA A 64 9.92 -17.54 0.51
CA ALA A 64 9.78 -16.16 0.04
C ALA A 64 8.52 -15.94 -0.80
N ALA A 65 8.14 -16.91 -1.64
CA ALA A 65 6.90 -16.85 -2.42
C ALA A 65 5.67 -16.93 -1.52
N PHE A 66 5.65 -17.84 -0.53
CA PHE A 66 4.57 -17.92 0.45
C PHE A 66 4.46 -16.65 1.30
N ALA A 67 5.59 -16.12 1.79
CA ALA A 67 5.61 -14.88 2.55
C ALA A 67 5.13 -13.67 1.72
N ALA A 68 5.38 -13.64 0.42
CA ALA A 68 4.90 -12.60 -0.47
C ALA A 68 3.38 -12.70 -0.70
N VAL A 69 2.85 -13.91 -0.87
CA VAL A 69 1.39 -14.14 -1.02
C VAL A 69 0.66 -13.78 0.28
N ASP A 70 1.17 -14.23 1.43
CA ASP A 70 0.58 -13.95 2.74
C ASP A 70 0.60 -12.46 3.06
N LYS A 71 1.71 -11.79 2.78
CA LYS A 71 1.83 -10.34 2.92
C LYS A 71 0.90 -9.57 1.98
N PHE A 72 0.71 -10.06 0.75
CA PHE A 72 -0.21 -9.47 -0.20
C PHE A 72 -1.67 -9.63 0.26
N ALA A 73 -2.08 -10.82 0.70
CA ALA A 73 -3.41 -11.05 1.24
C ALA A 73 -3.68 -10.17 2.48
N SER A 74 -2.72 -10.08 3.40
CA SER A 74 -2.81 -9.20 4.57
C SER A 74 -2.99 -7.74 4.16
N LEU A 75 -2.18 -7.24 3.21
CA LEU A 75 -2.28 -5.87 2.71
C LEU A 75 -3.62 -5.62 2.01
N GLY A 76 -4.11 -6.57 1.21
CA GLY A 76 -5.42 -6.50 0.57
C GLY A 76 -6.56 -6.38 1.57
N LEU A 77 -6.50 -7.16 2.66
CA LEU A 77 -7.48 -7.06 3.75
C LEU A 77 -7.44 -5.71 4.48
N GLU A 78 -6.23 -5.17 4.73
CA GLU A 78 -6.06 -3.86 5.38
C GLU A 78 -6.55 -2.72 4.50
N VAL A 79 -6.19 -2.72 3.21
CA VAL A 79 -6.65 -1.73 2.23
C VAL A 79 -8.17 -1.80 2.06
N GLY A 80 -8.73 -3.01 1.98
CA GLY A 80 -10.19 -3.19 1.88
C GLY A 80 -10.93 -2.66 3.11
N LYS A 81 -10.44 -2.93 4.31
CA LYS A 81 -11.01 -2.37 5.56
C LYS A 81 -10.92 -0.84 5.58
N LEU A 82 -9.79 -0.29 5.17
CA LEU A 82 -9.60 1.16 5.11
C LEU A 82 -10.59 1.81 4.14
N SER A 83 -10.74 1.25 2.94
CA SER A 83 -11.71 1.69 1.94
C SER A 83 -13.14 1.67 2.52
N ASP A 84 -13.58 0.53 3.07
CA ASP A 84 -14.92 0.34 3.65
C ASP A 84 -15.20 1.31 4.82
N ALA A 85 -14.19 1.57 5.66
CA ALA A 85 -14.34 2.40 6.86
C ALA A 85 -14.31 3.91 6.59
N THR A 86 -13.73 4.35 5.48
CA THR A 86 -13.42 5.76 5.24
C THR A 86 -14.11 6.36 4.02
N GLY A 87 -14.59 5.54 3.09
CA GLY A 87 -15.12 5.99 1.81
C GLY A 87 -14.05 6.39 0.78
N LEU A 88 -12.78 6.08 1.04
CA LEU A 88 -11.74 6.10 0.00
C LEU A 88 -12.00 4.97 -1.01
N SER A 89 -11.68 5.18 -2.28
CA SER A 89 -11.62 4.04 -3.21
C SER A 89 -10.51 3.07 -2.80
N THR A 90 -10.58 1.83 -3.26
CA THR A 90 -9.54 0.82 -2.98
C THR A 90 -8.17 1.29 -3.45
N GLU A 91 -8.10 1.92 -4.62
CA GLU A 91 -6.88 2.49 -5.20
C GLU A 91 -6.32 3.63 -4.33
N GLU A 92 -7.19 4.54 -3.86
CA GLU A 92 -6.79 5.62 -2.96
C GLU A 92 -6.29 5.08 -1.63
N ALA A 93 -7.03 4.15 -1.01
CA ALA A 93 -6.64 3.50 0.24
C ALA A 93 -5.27 2.79 0.10
N SER A 94 -5.04 2.12 -1.04
CA SER A 94 -3.75 1.49 -1.36
C SER A 94 -2.62 2.52 -1.49
N ARG A 95 -2.86 3.63 -2.21
CA ARG A 95 -1.86 4.72 -2.36
C ARG A 95 -1.54 5.37 -1.02
N TRP A 96 -2.53 5.62 -0.18
CA TRP A 96 -2.32 6.17 1.17
C TRP A 96 -1.52 5.23 2.06
N THR A 97 -1.77 3.93 1.99
CA THR A 97 -1.00 2.91 2.72
C THR A 97 0.47 2.91 2.28
N GLU A 98 0.74 3.00 0.97
CA GLU A 98 2.11 3.05 0.44
C GLU A 98 2.83 4.34 0.85
N VAL A 99 2.17 5.51 0.72
CA VAL A 99 2.74 6.79 1.15
C VAL A 99 2.99 6.81 2.65
N GLY A 100 2.10 6.23 3.46
CA GLY A 100 2.32 6.05 4.89
C GLY A 100 3.59 5.23 5.16
N GLY A 101 3.78 4.12 4.44
CA GLY A 101 4.98 3.29 4.50
C GLY A 101 6.26 4.05 4.17
N ASP A 102 6.25 4.89 3.14
CA ASP A 102 7.37 5.76 2.77
C ASP A 102 7.73 6.79 3.86
N LEU A 103 6.77 7.12 4.71
CA LEU A 103 6.93 8.03 5.86
C LEU A 103 7.20 7.27 7.18
N GLY A 104 7.43 5.96 7.11
CA GLY A 104 7.76 5.12 8.26
C GLY A 104 6.56 4.66 9.08
N LEU A 105 5.34 4.82 8.57
CA LEU A 105 4.11 4.32 9.20
C LEU A 105 3.84 2.89 8.75
N THR A 106 3.26 2.08 9.62
CA THR A 106 2.69 0.79 9.21
C THR A 106 1.35 0.99 8.50
N ALA A 107 0.89 0.00 7.72
CA ALA A 107 -0.42 0.03 7.09
C ALA A 107 -1.54 0.23 8.12
N ASP A 108 -1.51 -0.51 9.23
CA ASP A 108 -2.45 -0.35 10.36
C ASP A 108 -2.43 1.06 10.96
N THR A 109 -1.26 1.65 11.14
CA THR A 109 -1.13 3.02 11.67
C THR A 109 -1.74 4.03 10.71
N THR A 110 -1.44 3.90 9.41
CA THR A 110 -2.00 4.77 8.36
C THR A 110 -3.51 4.65 8.32
N ALA A 111 -4.04 3.43 8.30
CA ALA A 111 -5.48 3.17 8.34
C ALA A 111 -6.12 3.76 9.59
N GLY A 112 -5.56 3.53 10.76
CA GLY A 112 -6.08 4.05 12.03
C GLY A 112 -6.11 5.58 12.11
N LEU A 113 -5.14 6.27 11.52
CA LEU A 113 -5.14 7.74 11.42
C LEU A 113 -6.30 8.24 10.54
N ILE A 114 -6.47 7.65 9.36
CA ILE A 114 -7.51 8.05 8.41
C ILE A 114 -8.91 7.74 8.96
N GLU A 115 -9.11 6.53 9.49
CA GLU A 115 -10.38 6.15 10.15
C GLU A 115 -10.72 7.08 11.31
N LYS A 116 -9.73 7.41 12.14
CA LYS A 116 -9.94 8.29 13.28
C LYS A 116 -10.35 9.69 12.86
N MET A 117 -9.69 10.22 11.84
CA MET A 117 -10.06 11.52 11.27
C MET A 117 -11.49 11.47 10.71
N THR A 118 -11.83 10.46 9.91
CA THR A 118 -13.17 10.28 9.35
C THR A 118 -14.24 10.22 10.43
N GLN A 119 -14.02 9.44 11.49
CA GLN A 119 -14.92 9.34 12.63
C GLN A 119 -15.10 10.67 13.37
N ASN A 120 -14.02 11.40 13.61
CA ASN A 120 -14.06 12.66 14.31
C ASN A 120 -14.72 13.76 13.49
N LEU A 121 -14.46 13.82 12.18
CA LEU A 121 -15.16 14.71 11.24
C LEU A 121 -16.67 14.45 11.25
N GLY A 122 -17.09 13.18 11.21
CA GLY A 122 -18.50 12.82 11.27
C GLY A 122 -19.18 13.15 12.59
N LYS A 123 -18.47 13.05 13.73
CA LYS A 123 -19.02 13.32 15.06
C LYS A 123 -19.16 14.81 15.39
N THR A 124 -18.22 15.63 14.93
CA THR A 124 -18.16 17.06 15.31
C THR A 124 -17.79 17.95 14.11
N PRO A 125 -18.60 17.94 13.03
CA PRO A 125 -18.26 18.65 11.80
C PRO A 125 -18.08 20.16 12.01
N ASP A 126 -18.95 20.80 12.80
CA ASP A 126 -18.90 22.24 13.07
C ASP A 126 -17.60 22.67 13.74
N LYS A 127 -17.03 21.82 14.60
CA LYS A 127 -15.78 22.07 15.27
C LYS A 127 -14.61 22.12 14.27
N PHE A 128 -14.59 21.20 13.32
CA PHE A 128 -13.57 21.15 12.28
C PHE A 128 -13.75 22.25 11.24
N LYS A 129 -15.00 22.58 10.92
CA LYS A 129 -15.31 23.74 10.08
C LYS A 129 -14.77 25.05 10.69
N ALA A 130 -14.92 25.24 12.00
CA ALA A 130 -14.35 26.39 12.71
C ALA A 130 -12.81 26.43 12.66
N MET A 131 -12.16 25.29 12.46
CA MET A 131 -10.71 25.16 12.24
C MET A 131 -10.30 25.31 10.77
N GLY A 132 -11.27 25.53 9.86
CA GLY A 132 -11.06 25.59 8.42
C GLY A 132 -10.84 24.22 7.77
N ILE A 133 -11.33 23.15 8.38
CA ILE A 133 -11.31 21.79 7.86
C ILE A 133 -12.74 21.37 7.56
N GLU A 134 -13.06 21.22 6.29
CA GLU A 134 -14.38 20.84 5.82
C GLU A 134 -14.30 19.57 5.00
N VAL A 135 -15.36 18.74 5.06
CA VAL A 135 -15.51 17.60 4.17
C VAL A 135 -15.66 18.13 2.75
N GLN A 136 -14.76 17.72 1.88
CA GLN A 136 -14.82 18.02 0.46
C GLN A 136 -15.83 17.08 -0.21
N HIS A 137 -16.44 17.54 -1.30
CA HIS A 137 -17.43 16.77 -2.03
C HIS A 137 -17.03 16.68 -3.49
N ALA A 138 -17.24 15.54 -4.10
CA ALA A 138 -17.12 15.32 -5.53
C ALA A 138 -18.28 16.01 -6.30
N ALA A 139 -18.19 16.05 -7.63
CA ALA A 139 -19.19 16.72 -8.47
C ALA A 139 -20.60 16.13 -8.37
N ASP A 140 -20.71 14.86 -7.97
CA ASP A 140 -21.97 14.16 -7.72
C ASP A 140 -22.54 14.37 -6.30
N GLY A 141 -21.83 15.14 -5.45
CA GLY A 141 -22.22 15.43 -4.07
C GLY A 141 -21.76 14.40 -3.05
N THR A 142 -21.10 13.33 -3.44
CA THR A 142 -20.50 12.35 -2.52
C THR A 142 -19.30 12.96 -1.78
N ALA A 143 -19.03 12.49 -0.56
CA ALA A 143 -17.87 12.95 0.19
C ALA A 143 -16.58 12.46 -0.48
N ASP A 144 -15.69 13.40 -0.81
CA ASP A 144 -14.34 13.12 -1.29
C ASP A 144 -13.38 13.08 -0.09
N MET A 145 -13.15 11.88 0.44
CA MET A 145 -12.30 11.69 1.60
C MET A 145 -10.83 11.91 1.29
N ASN A 146 -10.38 11.65 0.07
CA ASN A 146 -9.00 11.92 -0.33
C ASN A 146 -8.72 13.44 -0.34
N ALA A 147 -9.58 14.23 -0.98
CA ALA A 147 -9.46 15.68 -0.93
C ALA A 147 -9.62 16.24 0.48
N THR A 148 -10.50 15.66 1.31
CA THR A 148 -10.70 16.04 2.71
C THR A 148 -9.44 15.80 3.55
N LEU A 149 -8.78 14.64 3.39
CA LEU A 149 -7.51 14.32 4.05
C LEU A 149 -6.42 15.32 3.68
N LEU A 150 -6.26 15.59 2.39
CA LEU A 150 -5.26 16.55 1.92
C LEU A 150 -5.56 17.96 2.45
N GLY A 151 -6.81 18.39 2.45
CA GLY A 151 -7.22 19.69 3.01
C GLY A 151 -6.94 19.78 4.52
N ALA A 152 -7.16 18.71 5.27
CA ALA A 152 -6.85 18.66 6.70
C ALA A 152 -5.33 18.74 6.96
N ILE A 153 -4.53 18.02 6.19
CA ILE A 153 -3.05 18.08 6.26
C ILE A 153 -2.56 19.50 5.95
N ASP A 154 -3.08 20.12 4.89
CA ASP A 154 -2.72 21.48 4.50
C ASP A 154 -3.03 22.48 5.61
N ARG A 155 -4.24 22.40 6.16
CA ARG A 155 -4.66 23.28 7.25
C ARG A 155 -3.78 23.14 8.49
N LEU A 156 -3.43 21.92 8.88
CA LEU A 156 -2.53 21.67 10.00
C LEU A 156 -1.11 22.17 9.70
N HIS A 157 -0.62 21.98 8.49
CA HIS A 157 0.70 22.44 8.06
C HIS A 157 0.83 23.97 8.15
N GLN A 158 -0.23 24.72 7.85
CA GLN A 158 -0.28 26.18 7.91
C GLN A 158 -0.24 26.75 9.34
N ILE A 159 -0.56 25.96 10.36
CA ILE A 159 -0.49 26.40 11.76
C ILE A 159 0.99 26.54 12.17
N LYS A 160 1.46 27.78 12.30
CA LYS A 160 2.86 28.06 12.60
C LYS A 160 3.26 27.72 14.04
N ASP A 161 2.36 27.92 15.00
CA ASP A 161 2.61 27.59 16.41
C ASP A 161 2.57 26.07 16.60
N PRO A 162 3.68 25.43 17.06
CA PRO A 162 3.74 23.98 17.20
C PRO A 162 2.73 23.42 18.22
N THR A 163 2.46 24.18 19.29
CA THR A 163 1.54 23.76 20.35
C THR A 163 0.09 23.78 19.83
N ALA A 164 -0.29 24.86 19.13
CA ALA A 164 -1.59 24.98 18.50
C ALA A 164 -1.77 23.91 17.42
N ARG A 165 -0.75 23.64 16.61
CA ARG A 165 -0.76 22.57 15.60
C ARG A 165 -0.94 21.19 16.22
N ALA A 166 -0.20 20.88 17.29
CA ALA A 166 -0.34 19.63 18.03
C ALA A 166 -1.74 19.47 18.62
N ALA A 167 -2.30 20.52 19.21
CA ALA A 167 -3.65 20.50 19.75
C ALA A 167 -4.71 20.29 18.67
N ALA A 168 -4.57 20.91 17.50
CA ALA A 168 -5.45 20.72 16.35
C ALA A 168 -5.33 19.29 15.78
N ALA A 169 -4.10 18.79 15.61
CA ALA A 169 -3.85 17.41 15.16
C ALA A 169 -4.43 16.37 16.12
N ALA A 170 -4.30 16.60 17.45
CA ALA A 170 -4.87 15.71 18.46
C ALA A 170 -6.43 15.67 18.42
N GLN A 171 -7.06 16.75 17.98
CA GLN A 171 -8.51 16.75 17.77
C GLN A 171 -8.94 15.90 16.57
N LEU A 172 -8.14 15.90 15.50
CA LEU A 172 -8.38 15.10 14.29
C LEU A 172 -8.04 13.63 14.50
N PHE A 173 -6.83 13.35 14.93
CA PHE A 173 -6.24 12.02 14.96
C PHE A 173 -6.29 11.35 16.35
N GLY A 174 -6.82 12.07 17.36
CA GLY A 174 -6.85 11.57 18.73
C GLY A 174 -5.45 11.36 19.31
N LYS A 175 -5.25 10.28 20.06
CA LYS A 175 -3.97 9.98 20.73
C LYS A 175 -2.83 9.68 19.75
N SER A 176 -3.14 9.22 18.54
CA SER A 176 -2.17 8.89 17.49
C SER A 176 -1.71 10.09 16.67
N TRP A 177 -2.03 11.33 17.09
CA TRP A 177 -1.65 12.53 16.36
C TRP A 177 -0.13 12.65 16.10
N SER A 178 0.68 12.09 17.00
CA SER A 178 2.14 12.08 16.85
C SER A 178 2.59 11.30 15.62
N ASP A 179 1.85 10.23 15.27
CA ASP A 179 2.15 9.40 14.11
C ASP A 179 1.82 10.16 12.80
N ALA A 180 0.85 11.10 12.84
CA ALA A 180 0.53 11.98 11.73
C ALA A 180 1.54 13.14 11.55
N SER A 181 2.48 13.33 12.47
CA SER A 181 3.38 14.49 12.46
C SER A 181 4.22 14.61 11.19
N GLU A 182 4.66 13.50 10.63
CA GLU A 182 5.43 13.48 9.39
C GLU A 182 4.57 13.85 8.18
N LEU A 183 3.35 13.32 8.09
CA LEU A 183 2.37 13.72 7.06
C LEU A 183 2.09 15.22 7.11
N ILE A 184 1.89 15.75 8.32
CA ILE A 184 1.64 17.18 8.53
C ILE A 184 2.89 18.01 8.16
N ALA A 185 4.09 17.55 8.51
CA ALA A 185 5.34 18.24 8.20
C ALA A 185 5.61 18.32 6.68
N GLN A 186 5.28 17.27 5.93
CA GLN A 186 5.37 17.25 4.47
C GLN A 186 4.43 18.28 3.81
N GLY A 187 3.24 18.48 4.39
CA GLY A 187 2.19 19.31 3.81
C GLY A 187 1.46 18.62 2.64
N ALA A 188 0.29 19.16 2.31
CA ALA A 188 -0.60 18.52 1.32
C ALA A 188 0.01 18.39 -0.07
N ASP A 189 0.75 19.38 -0.55
CA ASP A 189 1.34 19.35 -1.90
C ASP A 189 2.35 18.20 -2.06
N GLN A 190 3.21 17.99 -1.06
CA GLN A 190 4.18 16.90 -1.11
C GLN A 190 3.49 15.53 -0.97
N VAL A 191 2.50 15.41 -0.08
CA VAL A 191 1.73 14.20 0.08
C VAL A 191 0.97 13.86 -1.20
N LYS A 192 0.30 14.85 -1.82
CA LYS A 192 -0.40 14.70 -3.11
C LYS A 192 0.54 14.24 -4.22
N LYS A 193 1.75 14.84 -4.28
CA LYS A 193 2.77 14.43 -5.24
C LYS A 193 3.16 12.97 -5.03
N LYS A 194 3.46 12.57 -3.80
CA LYS A 194 3.80 11.17 -3.44
C LYS A 194 2.67 10.20 -3.81
N LEU A 195 1.40 10.54 -3.52
CA LEU A 195 0.24 9.72 -3.92
C LEU A 195 0.18 9.51 -5.44
N GLY A 196 0.50 10.55 -6.22
CA GLY A 196 0.54 10.46 -7.68
C GLY A 196 1.76 9.70 -8.23
N GLU A 197 2.84 9.61 -7.46
CA GLU A 197 4.07 8.89 -7.83
C GLU A 197 4.06 7.40 -7.45
N VAL A 198 3.06 6.94 -6.67
CA VAL A 198 2.91 5.50 -6.38
C VAL A 198 2.70 4.74 -7.68
N ALA A 199 3.62 3.84 -7.97
CA ALA A 199 3.58 3.04 -9.20
C ALA A 199 2.33 2.15 -9.22
N ASP A 200 1.63 2.07 -10.36
CA ASP A 200 0.38 1.31 -10.48
C ASP A 200 0.52 -0.17 -10.11
N VAL A 201 1.71 -0.74 -10.27
CA VAL A 201 2.01 -2.12 -9.83
C VAL A 201 1.90 -2.31 -8.32
N LYS A 202 1.95 -1.24 -7.54
CA LYS A 202 1.79 -1.25 -6.08
C LYS A 202 0.37 -0.92 -5.63
N VAL A 203 -0.48 -0.48 -6.55
CA VAL A 203 -1.87 -0.09 -6.25
C VAL A 203 -2.76 -1.31 -6.37
N LEU A 204 -3.48 -1.61 -5.30
CA LEU A 204 -4.46 -2.70 -5.28
C LEU A 204 -5.78 -2.23 -5.89
N SER A 205 -6.38 -3.10 -6.71
CA SER A 205 -7.72 -2.92 -7.27
C SER A 205 -8.78 -3.56 -6.39
N GLU A 206 -10.06 -3.29 -6.67
CA GLU A 206 -11.18 -3.96 -5.99
C GLU A 206 -11.13 -5.48 -6.15
N SER A 207 -10.70 -5.98 -7.32
CA SER A 207 -10.53 -7.42 -7.53
C SER A 207 -9.41 -8.01 -6.68
N ASP A 208 -8.31 -7.28 -6.46
CA ASP A 208 -7.23 -7.73 -5.59
C ASP A 208 -7.67 -7.85 -4.13
N VAL A 209 -8.50 -6.90 -3.67
CA VAL A 209 -9.09 -6.94 -2.33
C VAL A 209 -10.12 -8.05 -2.20
N ALA A 210 -10.94 -8.31 -3.23
CA ALA A 210 -11.88 -9.42 -3.25
C ALA A 210 -11.16 -10.77 -3.15
N ASP A 211 -10.09 -10.97 -3.95
CA ASP A 211 -9.25 -12.17 -3.90
C ASP A 211 -8.57 -12.38 -2.53
N ALA A 212 -8.24 -11.30 -1.82
CA ALA A 212 -7.65 -11.38 -0.49
C ALA A 212 -8.65 -11.75 0.61
N ARG A 213 -9.97 -11.60 0.34
CA ARG A 213 -11.06 -11.94 1.28
C ARG A 213 -11.53 -13.39 1.17
N GLU A 214 -11.14 -14.11 0.10
CA GLU A 214 -11.44 -15.53 -0.11
C GLU A 214 -10.41 -16.45 0.59
#